data_75e18ce19cd48032bf5b69e1e280881f
#
_entry.id   75e18ce19cd48032bf5b69e1e280881f
#
_cell.length_a   1.000
_cell.length_b   1.000
_cell.length_c   1.000
_cell.angle_alpha   90.00
_cell.angle_beta   90.00
_cell.angle_gamma   90.00
#
_symmetry.space_group_name_H-M   'P 1'
#
loop_
_entity.id
_entity.type
_entity.pdbx_description
1 polymer ?
#
loop_
_entity_poly.entity_id
_entity_poly.type
_entity_poly.pdbx_seq_one_letter_code
_entity_poly.pdbx_strand_id
1 'polypeptide(L)'
;MDHFELHSEYKPTGDQPQAIERLVRGFKEGNQFETLLGVTGSGKTFTMANVIAQLNKPTLILAHNKTLAAQLYGEMKEFFPENAVEYFVSYYDYYQPEAYVPSSDLSLIHISEPTRHLRI
;
A
#
# COMPACT_ATOMS: atom_id res chain seq x y z
N MET A 1 -11.25 -15.40 -8.70
CA MET A 1 -10.27 -14.46 -9.28
C MET A 1 -9.00 -14.51 -8.45
N ASP A 2 -7.88 -14.77 -9.08
CA ASP A 2 -6.60 -14.98 -8.37
C ASP A 2 -5.56 -13.92 -8.74
N HIS A 3 -6.03 -12.73 -9.04
CA HIS A 3 -5.14 -11.61 -9.29
C HIS A 3 -5.77 -10.31 -8.81
N PHE A 4 -4.93 -9.31 -8.61
CA PHE A 4 -5.40 -7.99 -8.24
C PHE A 4 -5.89 -7.25 -9.48
N GLU A 5 -7.03 -6.56 -9.34
CA GLU A 5 -7.57 -5.73 -10.38
C GLU A 5 -7.52 -4.27 -9.97
N LEU A 6 -6.70 -3.50 -10.66
CA LEU A 6 -6.59 -2.07 -10.43
C LEU A 6 -7.67 -1.34 -11.21
N HIS A 7 -8.49 -0.58 -10.50
CA HIS A 7 -9.53 0.26 -11.08
C HIS A 7 -9.16 1.72 -10.86
N SER A 8 -9.07 2.48 -11.93
CA SER A 8 -8.75 3.89 -11.81
C SER A 8 -9.21 4.63 -13.06
N GLU A 9 -9.68 5.86 -12.87
CA GLU A 9 -9.96 6.77 -13.97
C GLU A 9 -8.67 7.38 -14.49
N TYR A 10 -7.60 7.27 -13.73
CA TYR A 10 -6.31 7.84 -14.09
C TYR A 10 -5.47 6.83 -14.84
N LYS A 11 -4.62 7.37 -15.70
CA LYS A 11 -3.59 6.58 -16.37
C LYS A 11 -2.24 7.12 -15.94
N PRO A 12 -1.20 6.27 -15.92
CA PRO A 12 0.12 6.77 -15.58
C PRO A 12 0.56 7.88 -16.54
N THR A 13 1.05 8.96 -15.97
CA THR A 13 1.51 10.12 -16.74
C THR A 13 2.88 10.56 -16.27
N GLY A 14 3.52 11.41 -17.05
CA GLY A 14 4.84 11.95 -16.71
C GLY A 14 5.86 10.83 -16.57
N ASP A 15 6.54 10.81 -15.43
CA ASP A 15 7.57 9.80 -15.13
C ASP A 15 6.99 8.52 -14.54
N GLN A 16 5.68 8.47 -14.29
CA GLN A 16 5.05 7.31 -13.64
C GLN A 16 5.21 6.01 -14.44
N PRO A 17 4.96 5.99 -15.76
CA PRO A 17 5.12 4.72 -16.50
C PRO A 17 6.54 4.16 -16.39
N GLN A 18 7.54 5.02 -16.44
CA GLN A 18 8.93 4.59 -16.34
C GLN A 18 9.25 4.09 -14.94
N ALA A 19 8.76 4.77 -13.91
CA ALA A 19 8.97 4.35 -12.53
C ALA A 19 8.31 3.00 -12.26
N ILE A 20 7.07 2.82 -12.72
CA ILE A 20 6.36 1.56 -12.55
C ILE A 20 7.13 0.43 -13.22
N GLU A 21 7.54 0.62 -14.46
CA GLU A 21 8.28 -0.41 -15.19
C GLU A 21 9.56 -0.80 -14.49
N ARG A 22 10.33 0.19 -14.03
CA ARG A 22 11.60 -0.08 -13.36
C ARG A 22 11.43 -0.83 -12.06
N LEU A 23 10.44 -0.42 -11.25
CA LEU A 23 10.17 -1.07 -9.98
C LEU A 23 9.72 -2.51 -10.18
N VAL A 24 8.79 -2.74 -11.07
CA VAL A 24 8.28 -4.08 -11.34
C VAL A 24 9.40 -4.97 -11.86
N ARG A 25 10.17 -4.48 -12.81
CA ARG A 25 11.26 -5.26 -13.38
C ARG A 25 12.32 -5.59 -12.34
N GLY A 26 12.67 -4.60 -11.49
CA GLY A 26 13.66 -4.83 -10.45
C GLY A 26 13.24 -5.92 -9.47
N PHE A 27 11.98 -5.89 -9.04
CA PHE A 27 11.48 -6.94 -8.15
C PHE A 27 11.43 -8.30 -8.84
N LYS A 28 11.04 -8.34 -10.10
CA LYS A 28 10.99 -9.60 -10.85
C LYS A 28 12.38 -10.18 -11.10
N GLU A 29 13.40 -9.33 -11.16
CA GLU A 29 14.78 -9.75 -11.32
C GLU A 29 15.42 -10.18 -10.01
N GLY A 30 14.71 -10.06 -8.90
CA GLY A 30 15.20 -10.54 -7.62
C GLY A 30 15.65 -9.48 -6.65
N ASN A 31 15.50 -8.20 -6.97
CA ASN A 31 15.81 -7.14 -6.01
C ASN A 31 14.90 -7.26 -4.80
N GLN A 32 15.51 -7.21 -3.62
CA GLN A 32 14.72 -7.29 -2.37
C GLN A 32 14.23 -5.94 -1.93
N PHE A 33 14.92 -4.88 -2.31
CA PHE A 33 14.58 -3.52 -1.90
C PHE A 33 14.61 -2.59 -3.10
N GLU A 34 13.62 -1.72 -3.15
CA GLU A 34 13.52 -0.69 -4.17
C GLU A 34 13.05 0.60 -3.49
N THR A 35 13.55 1.74 -3.95
CA THR A 35 13.16 3.03 -3.40
C THR A 35 12.55 3.90 -4.49
N LEU A 36 11.34 4.42 -4.18
CA LEU A 36 10.68 5.36 -5.06
C LEU A 36 10.77 6.75 -4.41
N LEU A 37 11.45 7.66 -5.09
CA LEU A 37 11.56 9.04 -4.64
C LEU A 37 10.63 9.93 -5.46
N GLY A 38 9.93 10.81 -4.78
CA GLY A 38 9.05 11.74 -5.44
C GLY A 38 8.59 12.80 -4.46
N VAL A 39 8.18 13.94 -5.00
CA VAL A 39 7.64 15.02 -4.17
C VAL A 39 6.20 14.71 -3.78
N THR A 40 5.73 15.36 -2.71
CA THR A 40 4.36 15.24 -2.27
C THR A 40 3.40 15.61 -3.41
N GLY A 41 2.37 14.83 -3.60
CA GLY A 41 1.39 15.07 -4.66
C GLY A 41 1.83 14.60 -6.03
N SER A 42 2.94 13.88 -6.14
CA SER A 42 3.46 13.38 -7.41
C SER A 42 2.79 12.09 -7.89
N GLY A 43 1.79 11.61 -7.19
CA GLY A 43 1.12 10.38 -7.58
C GLY A 43 1.84 9.11 -7.16
N LYS A 44 2.61 9.18 -6.07
CA LYS A 44 3.33 8.00 -5.58
C LYS A 44 2.40 6.86 -5.19
N THR A 45 1.25 7.18 -4.62
CA THR A 45 0.29 6.15 -4.24
C THR A 45 -0.25 5.42 -5.45
N PHE A 46 -0.55 6.14 -6.51
CA PHE A 46 -1.01 5.53 -7.76
C PHE A 46 0.10 4.69 -8.39
N THR A 47 1.34 5.16 -8.35
CA THR A 47 2.49 4.40 -8.82
C THR A 47 2.62 3.10 -8.03
N MET A 48 2.51 3.18 -6.70
CA MET A 48 2.54 2.00 -5.83
C MET A 48 1.44 1.01 -6.19
N ALA A 49 0.22 1.50 -6.39
CA ALA A 49 -0.90 0.62 -6.73
C ALA A 49 -0.66 -0.13 -8.03
N ASN A 50 -0.08 0.54 -9.03
CA ASN A 50 0.27 -0.10 -10.29
C ASN A 50 1.34 -1.18 -10.10
N VAL A 51 2.34 -0.92 -9.27
CA VAL A 51 3.37 -1.92 -8.99
C VAL A 51 2.76 -3.13 -8.28
N ILE A 52 1.92 -2.89 -7.28
CA ILE A 52 1.25 -3.96 -6.54
C ILE A 52 0.43 -4.83 -7.48
N ALA A 53 -0.34 -4.19 -8.37
CA ALA A 53 -1.19 -4.93 -9.30
C ALA A 53 -0.36 -5.80 -10.25
N GLN A 54 0.75 -5.28 -10.74
CA GLN A 54 1.57 -6.02 -11.69
C GLN A 54 2.37 -7.13 -11.04
N LEU A 55 2.80 -6.94 -9.80
CA LEU A 55 3.50 -8.00 -9.08
C LEU A 55 2.54 -9.08 -8.61
N ASN A 56 1.31 -8.72 -8.36
CA ASN A 56 0.24 -9.64 -7.98
C ASN A 56 0.59 -10.49 -6.76
N LYS A 57 1.10 -9.84 -5.73
CA LYS A 57 1.51 -10.51 -4.49
C LYS A 57 0.85 -9.84 -3.29
N PRO A 58 0.55 -10.62 -2.24
CA PRO A 58 0.08 -10.02 -0.99
C PRO A 58 1.04 -8.94 -0.53
N THR A 59 0.50 -7.83 -0.12
CA THR A 59 1.28 -6.63 0.17
C THR A 59 0.92 -6.08 1.53
N LEU A 60 1.93 -5.68 2.28
CA LEU A 60 1.78 -5.02 3.56
C LEU A 60 2.33 -3.61 3.44
N ILE A 61 1.52 -2.62 3.80
CA ILE A 61 1.91 -1.22 3.76
C ILE A 61 2.01 -0.69 5.18
N LEU A 62 3.19 -0.23 5.54
CA LEU A 62 3.44 0.38 6.84
C LEU A 62 3.36 1.89 6.70
N ALA A 63 2.54 2.50 7.55
CA ALA A 63 2.45 3.96 7.62
C ALA A 63 2.89 4.42 8.99
N HIS A 64 3.50 5.60 9.05
CA HIS A 64 4.09 6.07 10.30
C HIS A 64 3.08 6.70 11.25
N ASN A 65 1.83 6.88 10.82
CA ASN A 65 0.78 7.34 11.73
C ASN A 65 -0.59 6.89 11.23
N LYS A 66 -1.60 7.03 12.10
CA LYS A 66 -2.95 6.57 11.81
C LYS A 66 -3.63 7.37 10.70
N THR A 67 -3.35 8.66 10.64
CA THR A 67 -3.97 9.52 9.63
C THR A 67 -3.54 9.11 8.23
N LEU A 68 -2.24 8.90 8.04
CA LEU A 68 -1.72 8.46 6.76
C LEU A 68 -2.23 7.05 6.41
N ALA A 69 -2.26 6.16 7.40
CA ALA A 69 -2.76 4.80 7.16
C ALA A 69 -4.23 4.82 6.72
N ALA A 70 -5.07 5.63 7.36
CA ALA A 70 -6.47 5.74 6.98
C ALA A 70 -6.61 6.28 5.56
N GLN A 71 -5.82 7.26 5.19
CA GLN A 71 -5.82 7.82 3.84
C GLN A 71 -5.42 6.77 2.81
N LEU A 72 -4.32 6.05 3.08
CA LEU A 72 -3.85 5.01 2.17
C LEU A 72 -4.84 3.87 2.05
N TYR A 73 -5.46 3.49 3.17
CA TYR A 73 -6.49 2.46 3.15
C TYR A 73 -7.65 2.86 2.24
N GLY A 74 -8.14 4.10 2.37
CA GLY A 74 -9.21 4.58 1.51
C GLY A 74 -8.83 4.57 0.05
N GLU A 75 -7.63 5.01 -0.28
CA GLU A 75 -7.14 5.03 -1.66
C GLU A 75 -7.00 3.61 -2.21
N MET A 76 -6.44 2.69 -1.43
CA MET A 76 -6.27 1.31 -1.88
C MET A 76 -7.60 0.59 -2.06
N LYS A 77 -8.60 0.90 -1.23
CA LYS A 77 -9.95 0.36 -1.42
C LYS A 77 -10.57 0.86 -2.71
N GLU A 78 -10.29 2.09 -3.09
CA GLU A 78 -10.78 2.63 -4.36
C GLU A 78 -10.08 2.00 -5.55
N PHE A 79 -8.77 1.78 -5.44
CA PHE A 79 -8.01 1.14 -6.52
C PHE A 79 -8.31 -0.34 -6.66
N PHE A 80 -8.57 -1.02 -5.54
CA PHE A 80 -8.79 -2.47 -5.53
C PHE A 80 -10.12 -2.82 -4.88
N PRO A 81 -11.25 -2.39 -5.48
CA PRO A 81 -12.56 -2.62 -4.86
C PRO A 81 -12.96 -4.08 -4.78
N GLU A 82 -12.39 -4.93 -5.63
CA GLU A 82 -12.74 -6.34 -5.66
C GLU A 82 -11.74 -7.21 -4.89
N ASN A 83 -10.72 -6.59 -4.32
CA ASN A 83 -9.72 -7.31 -3.55
C ASN A 83 -9.91 -7.06 -2.06
N ALA A 84 -9.39 -7.95 -1.26
CA ALA A 84 -9.46 -7.80 0.20
C ALA A 84 -8.39 -6.80 0.65
N VAL A 85 -8.81 -5.65 1.07
CA VAL A 85 -7.94 -4.61 1.63
C VAL A 85 -8.32 -4.44 3.09
N GLU A 86 -7.37 -4.66 3.99
CA GLU A 86 -7.61 -4.64 5.42
C GLU A 86 -6.79 -3.55 6.08
N TYR A 87 -7.27 -3.06 7.20
CA TYR A 87 -6.68 -1.95 7.92
C TYR A 87 -6.48 -2.35 9.38
N PHE A 88 -5.27 -2.19 9.86
CA PHE A 88 -4.91 -2.52 11.24
C PHE A 88 -4.41 -1.26 11.94
N VAL A 89 -4.93 -1.02 13.13
CA VAL A 89 -4.52 0.11 13.94
C VAL A 89 -4.00 -0.42 15.26
N SER A 90 -2.87 0.14 15.69
CA SER A 90 -2.33 -0.19 17.02
C SER A 90 -3.09 0.59 18.07
N TYR A 91 -3.50 -0.10 19.11
CA TYR A 91 -4.13 0.51 20.27
C TYR A 91 -3.23 0.57 21.50
N TYR A 92 -1.96 0.43 21.29
CA TYR A 92 -0.97 0.38 22.36
C TYR A 92 -1.01 1.62 23.25
N ASP A 93 -1.07 2.77 22.63
CA ASP A 93 -1.11 4.05 23.32
C ASP A 93 -2.38 4.21 24.17
N TYR A 94 -3.40 3.43 23.88
CA TYR A 94 -4.68 3.49 24.56
C TYR A 94 -4.62 2.85 25.95
N TYR A 95 -3.82 1.79 26.08
CA TYR A 95 -3.79 0.99 27.31
C TYR A 95 -2.58 1.25 28.19
N GLN A 96 -1.58 1.92 27.65
CA GLN A 96 -0.33 2.17 28.35
C GLN A 96 0.16 3.59 28.08
N PRO A 97 -0.56 4.61 28.56
CA PRO A 97 -0.19 5.99 28.25
C PRO A 97 1.18 6.40 28.74
N GLU A 98 1.64 5.88 29.88
CA GLU A 98 2.97 6.20 30.38
C GLU A 98 4.09 5.55 29.57
N ALA A 99 3.77 4.53 28.82
CA ALA A 99 4.72 3.86 27.95
C ALA A 99 4.58 4.27 26.49
N TYR A 100 3.69 5.19 26.20
CA TYR A 100 3.41 5.57 24.83
C TYR A 100 4.57 6.33 24.22
N VAL A 101 5.02 5.85 23.06
CA VAL A 101 6.05 6.50 22.26
C VAL A 101 5.44 6.83 20.91
N PRO A 102 5.32 8.12 20.54
CA PRO A 102 4.65 8.48 19.28
C PRO A 102 5.23 7.78 18.05
N SER A 103 6.53 7.52 18.06
CA SER A 103 7.18 6.82 16.95
C SER A 103 6.76 5.37 16.81
N SER A 104 6.12 4.79 17.84
CA SER A 104 5.64 3.41 17.79
C SER A 104 4.17 3.29 17.42
N ASP A 105 3.51 4.41 17.13
CA ASP A 105 2.10 4.42 16.73
C ASP A 105 2.01 4.03 15.24
N LEU A 106 2.17 2.74 14.99
CA LEU A 106 2.18 2.20 13.64
C LEU A 106 0.80 1.72 13.23
N SER A 107 0.48 1.96 11.98
CA SER A 107 -0.74 1.45 11.37
C SER A 107 -0.39 0.68 10.11
N LEU A 108 -1.12 -0.38 9.87
CA LEU A 108 -0.83 -1.30 8.77
C LEU A 108 -2.01 -1.40 7.83
N ILE A 109 -1.70 -1.52 6.55
CA ILE A 109 -2.69 -1.83 5.53
C ILE A 109 -2.23 -3.10 4.84
N HIS A 110 -3.13 -4.06 4.74
CA HIS A 110 -2.82 -5.34 4.12
C HIS A 110 -3.74 -5.57 2.93
N ILE A 111 -3.14 -5.95 1.81
CA ILE A 111 -3.88 -6.31 0.62
C ILE A 111 -3.61 -7.79 0.34
N SER A 112 -4.65 -8.60 0.40
CA SER A 112 -4.52 -10.03 0.21
C SER A 112 -5.18 -10.46 -1.10
N GLU A 113 -5.15 -11.76 -1.35
CA GLU A 113 -5.77 -12.31 -2.54
C GLU A 113 -7.27 -12.06 -2.55
N PRO A 114 -7.85 -11.91 -3.74
CA PRO A 114 -9.25 -11.47 -3.85
C PRO A 114 -10.27 -12.42 -3.24
N THR A 115 -9.97 -13.70 -3.21
CA THR A 115 -10.92 -14.71 -2.75
C THR A 115 -10.83 -14.97 -1.26
N ARG A 116 -9.99 -14.24 -0.55
CA ARG A 116 -9.71 -14.52 0.84
C ARG A 116 -9.95 -13.29 1.69
N HIS A 117 -10.84 -13.42 2.64
CA HIS A 117 -11.04 -12.44 3.67
C HIS A 117 -10.27 -12.86 4.90
N LEU A 118 -9.28 -12.07 5.29
CA LEU A 118 -8.59 -12.28 6.55
C LEU A 118 -9.32 -11.50 7.62
N ARG A 119 -9.82 -12.22 8.58
CA ARG A 119 -10.45 -11.61 9.74
C ARG A 119 -9.52 -11.75 10.92
N ILE A 120 -9.30 -10.67 11.54
CA ILE A 120 -8.41 -10.63 12.69
C ILE A 120 -9.17 -10.15 13.88
#